data_01a130a27eb381c5d6a812f1f3de3d6c
#
_entry.id   01a130a27eb381c5d6a812f1f3de3d6c
#
_cell.length_a   1.000
_cell.length_b   1.000
_cell.length_c   1.000
_cell.angle_alpha   90.00
_cell.angle_beta   90.00
_cell.angle_gamma   90.00
#
_symmetry.space_group_name_H-M   'P 1'
#
loop_
_entity.id
_entity.type
_entity.pdbx_description
1 polymer ?
#
loop_
_entity_poly.entity_id
_entity_poly.type
_entity_poly.pdbx_seq_one_letter_code
_entity_poly.pdbx_strand_id
1 'polypeptide(L)'
;MDSIARLSSRLLRLLTVALTLSAGGLSSQALSAPMVIMEVRGTALKVGGSVDSAQTITLKEGERLVVIGPDGKTITRRGPFNGPLMDAAAGAPDPKQALSVLIASRDARTSSIGVVRSGAGSVKLPSPWLVDVTRPGQRCLQEGEVPVMWRPESEQALPFVIFAADRSGRADFQWKAGEAQMRMPPLSRFQGMTTMLVNIDQQEHAISFSAIPKAVDNPIVLVAWMLEKGCIPQADAILESMRSAAVANEKK
;
A
#
# COMPACT_ATOMS: atom_id res chain seq x y z
N MET A 1 66.73 -21.46 -50.76
CA MET A 1 65.44 -20.70 -50.89
C MET A 1 64.27 -21.48 -50.31
N ASP A 2 64.42 -22.10 -49.08
CA ASP A 2 63.43 -23.02 -48.58
C ASP A 2 63.06 -22.77 -47.07
N SER A 3 63.28 -21.56 -46.55
CA SER A 3 63.02 -21.27 -45.14
C SER A 3 61.84 -20.36 -44.82
N ILE A 4 61.13 -19.84 -45.83
CA ILE A 4 60.05 -18.86 -45.62
C ILE A 4 58.64 -19.50 -45.67
N ALA A 5 58.51 -20.72 -46.19
CA ALA A 5 57.21 -21.38 -46.39
C ALA A 5 56.63 -22.09 -45.13
N ARG A 6 57.37 -22.24 -44.05
CA ARG A 6 56.92 -22.99 -42.84
C ARG A 6 56.42 -22.15 -41.66
N LEU A 7 56.51 -20.82 -41.75
CA LEU A 7 56.03 -19.91 -40.66
C LEU A 7 54.59 -19.47 -40.84
N SER A 8 54.00 -19.52 -42.01
CA SER A 8 52.66 -19.06 -42.28
C SER A 8 51.52 -20.05 -41.86
N SER A 9 51.85 -21.36 -41.78
CA SER A 9 50.83 -22.38 -41.42
C SER A 9 50.59 -22.58 -39.95
N ARG A 10 51.46 -22.06 -39.08
CA ARG A 10 51.26 -22.12 -37.61
C ARG A 10 50.51 -20.92 -37.04
N LEU A 11 50.57 -19.76 -37.69
CA LEU A 11 49.79 -18.57 -37.29
C LEU A 11 48.29 -18.65 -37.66
N LEU A 12 47.98 -19.40 -38.74
CA LEU A 12 46.58 -19.54 -39.18
C LEU A 12 45.77 -20.55 -38.35
N ARG A 13 46.42 -21.44 -37.58
CA ARG A 13 45.75 -22.41 -36.69
C ARG A 13 45.50 -21.90 -35.29
N LEU A 14 46.10 -20.78 -34.89
CA LEU A 14 45.87 -20.14 -33.58
C LEU A 14 44.74 -19.11 -33.59
N LEU A 15 44.28 -18.68 -34.77
CA LEU A 15 43.17 -17.73 -34.90
C LEU A 15 41.77 -18.38 -34.93
N THR A 16 41.66 -19.69 -35.10
CA THR A 16 40.38 -20.41 -35.19
C THR A 16 39.88 -21.02 -33.90
N VAL A 17 40.65 -20.96 -32.80
CA VAL A 17 40.24 -21.51 -31.49
C VAL A 17 39.67 -20.44 -30.54
N ALA A 18 39.80 -19.14 -30.87
CA ALA A 18 39.37 -18.03 -30.00
C ALA A 18 37.91 -17.55 -30.24
N LEU A 19 37.15 -18.15 -31.16
CA LEU A 19 35.80 -17.65 -31.51
C LEU A 19 34.64 -18.57 -31.11
N THR A 20 34.82 -19.49 -30.17
CA THR A 20 33.75 -20.42 -29.77
C THR A 20 33.38 -20.40 -28.30
N LEU A 21 33.77 -19.38 -27.51
CA LEU A 21 33.43 -19.29 -26.11
C LEU A 21 32.76 -17.96 -25.70
N SER A 22 31.73 -17.53 -26.41
CA SER A 22 30.87 -16.42 -25.93
C SER A 22 29.38 -16.64 -26.23
N ALA A 23 28.93 -17.89 -26.17
CA ALA A 23 27.50 -18.14 -25.87
C ALA A 23 27.31 -18.05 -24.35
N GLY A 24 27.67 -16.90 -23.78
CA GLY A 24 27.31 -16.55 -22.43
C GLY A 24 25.81 -16.50 -22.35
N GLY A 25 25.19 -17.50 -21.69
CA GLY A 25 23.77 -17.57 -21.45
C GLY A 25 23.31 -16.24 -20.84
N LEU A 26 22.46 -15.52 -21.57
CA LEU A 26 21.60 -14.50 -20.99
C LEU A 26 20.69 -15.22 -19.98
N SER A 27 21.19 -15.36 -18.74
CA SER A 27 20.36 -15.74 -17.62
C SER A 27 19.29 -14.65 -17.55
N SER A 28 18.09 -14.94 -18.07
CA SER A 28 16.89 -14.14 -17.81
C SER A 28 16.72 -14.13 -16.30
N GLN A 29 17.24 -13.10 -15.64
CA GLN A 29 16.89 -12.85 -14.25
C GLN A 29 15.40 -12.64 -14.25
N ALA A 30 14.65 -13.59 -13.75
CA ALA A 30 13.23 -13.43 -13.45
C ALA A 30 13.13 -12.17 -12.60
N LEU A 31 12.49 -11.11 -13.13
CA LEU A 31 12.25 -9.87 -12.42
C LEU A 31 11.30 -10.22 -11.28
N SER A 32 11.89 -10.41 -10.13
CA SER A 32 11.25 -10.66 -8.87
C SER A 32 10.63 -9.35 -8.38
N ALA A 33 9.38 -9.38 -7.97
CA ALA A 33 8.67 -8.21 -7.51
C ALA A 33 8.37 -8.32 -6.00
N PRO A 34 8.66 -7.29 -5.20
CA PRO A 34 8.35 -7.30 -3.78
C PRO A 34 6.84 -7.28 -3.58
N MET A 35 6.37 -8.14 -2.67
CA MET A 35 4.99 -8.24 -2.22
C MET A 35 4.91 -7.94 -0.73
N VAL A 36 3.87 -7.24 -0.29
CA VAL A 36 3.70 -6.87 1.12
C VAL A 36 2.76 -7.85 1.82
N ILE A 37 3.18 -8.33 2.98
CA ILE A 37 2.40 -9.26 3.81
C ILE A 37 1.27 -8.51 4.51
N MET A 38 0.04 -8.92 4.25
CA MET A 38 -1.18 -8.33 4.81
C MET A 38 -1.68 -9.06 6.04
N GLU A 39 -1.63 -10.38 5.99
CA GLU A 39 -2.12 -11.25 7.05
C GLU A 39 -1.29 -12.51 7.11
N VAL A 40 -1.00 -12.97 8.30
CA VAL A 40 -0.35 -14.26 8.57
C VAL A 40 -1.08 -14.99 9.68
N ARG A 41 -1.12 -16.32 9.56
CA ARG A 41 -1.59 -17.21 10.61
C ARG A 41 -0.67 -18.42 10.71
N GLY A 42 -0.12 -18.66 11.89
CA GLY A 42 0.70 -19.83 12.19
C GLY A 42 2.14 -19.78 11.67
N THR A 43 2.55 -18.76 10.90
CA THR A 43 3.91 -18.65 10.35
C THR A 43 4.78 -17.68 11.16
N ALA A 44 6.11 -17.76 10.98
CA ALA A 44 7.07 -16.82 11.56
C ALA A 44 7.13 -15.47 10.80
N LEU A 45 6.44 -15.35 9.66
CA LEU A 45 6.38 -14.12 8.88
C LEU A 45 5.61 -13.04 9.65
N LYS A 46 5.93 -11.77 9.39
CA LYS A 46 5.30 -10.61 10.07
C LYS A 46 4.45 -9.81 9.10
N VAL A 47 3.29 -9.39 9.55
CA VAL A 47 2.44 -8.43 8.82
C VAL A 47 3.22 -7.15 8.56
N GLY A 48 3.11 -6.58 7.36
CA GLY A 48 3.88 -5.43 6.89
C GLY A 48 5.29 -5.76 6.40
N GLY A 49 5.76 -7.00 6.58
CA GLY A 49 7.01 -7.45 5.97
C GLY A 49 6.89 -7.60 4.45
N SER A 50 8.03 -7.69 3.77
CA SER A 50 8.10 -7.93 2.34
C SER A 50 8.56 -9.36 2.07
N VAL A 51 7.96 -9.98 1.05
CA VAL A 51 8.40 -11.26 0.46
C VAL A 51 8.53 -11.10 -1.03
N ASP A 52 9.43 -11.83 -1.61
CA ASP A 52 9.63 -11.83 -3.05
C ASP A 52 8.62 -12.74 -3.75
N SER A 53 8.07 -12.31 -4.89
CA SER A 53 7.08 -13.08 -5.66
C SER A 53 7.61 -14.43 -6.13
N ALA A 54 8.90 -14.52 -6.45
CA ALA A 54 9.58 -15.73 -6.89
C ALA A 54 10.15 -16.57 -5.73
N GLN A 55 10.14 -16.04 -4.50
CA GLN A 55 10.62 -16.75 -3.33
C GLN A 55 9.74 -17.97 -3.04
N THR A 56 10.37 -19.11 -2.84
CA THR A 56 9.66 -20.30 -2.36
C THR A 56 9.20 -20.10 -0.92
N ILE A 57 7.89 -20.15 -0.72
CA ILE A 57 7.25 -20.08 0.59
C ILE A 57 6.74 -21.46 0.97
N THR A 58 7.04 -21.89 2.17
CA THR A 58 6.52 -23.14 2.73
C THR A 58 5.50 -22.81 3.82
N LEU A 59 4.27 -23.30 3.67
CA LEU A 59 3.20 -23.19 4.66
C LEU A 59 2.78 -24.61 5.07
N LYS A 60 2.70 -24.84 6.37
CA LYS A 60 2.21 -26.08 6.97
C LYS A 60 0.69 -26.10 6.98
N GLU A 61 0.09 -27.25 7.26
CA GLU A 61 -1.35 -27.38 7.45
C GLU A 61 -1.87 -26.39 8.51
N GLY A 62 -2.98 -25.69 8.20
CA GLY A 62 -3.57 -24.66 9.06
C GLY A 62 -2.91 -23.29 8.99
N GLU A 63 -1.73 -23.16 8.35
CA GLU A 63 -1.09 -21.86 8.13
C GLU A 63 -1.73 -21.11 6.96
N ARG A 64 -1.73 -19.78 7.06
CA ARG A 64 -2.26 -18.88 6.02
C ARG A 64 -1.35 -17.67 5.84
N LEU A 65 -1.19 -17.28 4.59
CA LEU A 65 -0.46 -16.08 4.17
C LEU A 65 -1.32 -15.30 3.17
N VAL A 66 -1.47 -14.00 3.41
CA VAL A 66 -2.10 -13.06 2.47
C VAL A 66 -1.09 -11.97 2.14
N VAL A 67 -0.83 -11.76 0.86
CA VAL A 67 0.09 -10.75 0.36
C VAL A 67 -0.57 -9.88 -0.71
N ILE A 68 -0.11 -8.63 -0.86
CA ILE A 68 -0.47 -7.74 -1.96
C ILE A 68 0.72 -7.61 -2.89
N GLY A 69 0.50 -7.83 -4.18
CA GLY A 69 1.47 -7.61 -5.23
C GLY A 69 1.59 -6.14 -5.67
N PRO A 70 2.64 -5.81 -6.43
CA PRO A 70 2.84 -4.47 -6.97
C PRO A 70 1.75 -4.05 -7.99
N ASP A 71 0.97 -5.02 -8.47
CA ASP A 71 -0.21 -4.81 -9.32
C ASP A 71 -1.50 -4.52 -8.51
N GLY A 72 -1.40 -4.43 -7.20
CA GLY A 72 -2.53 -4.20 -6.30
C GLY A 72 -3.42 -5.44 -6.07
N LYS A 73 -3.07 -6.60 -6.62
CA LYS A 73 -3.83 -7.84 -6.40
C LYS A 73 -3.43 -8.52 -5.11
N THR A 74 -4.42 -8.98 -4.40
CA THR A 74 -4.25 -9.79 -3.19
C THR A 74 -4.16 -11.27 -3.53
N ILE A 75 -3.11 -11.92 -3.05
CA ILE A 75 -2.88 -13.36 -3.18
C ILE A 75 -3.02 -14.01 -1.81
N THR A 76 -3.86 -15.01 -1.70
CA THR A 76 -4.00 -15.83 -0.50
C THR A 76 -3.41 -17.22 -0.75
N ARG A 77 -2.51 -17.66 0.12
CA ARG A 77 -2.01 -19.04 0.16
C ARG A 77 -2.38 -19.68 1.49
N ARG A 78 -2.78 -20.93 1.43
CA ARG A 78 -3.09 -21.77 2.60
C ARG A 78 -2.24 -23.01 2.55
N GLY A 79 -1.73 -23.44 3.70
CA GLY A 79 -1.02 -24.70 3.82
C GLY A 79 -1.94 -25.92 3.76
N PRO A 80 -1.41 -27.08 3.36
CA PRO A 80 0.00 -27.26 2.99
C PRO A 80 0.33 -26.65 1.62
N PHE A 81 1.38 -25.83 1.54
CA PHE A 81 1.83 -25.16 0.33
C PHE A 81 3.36 -25.10 0.31
N ASN A 82 3.97 -25.35 -0.85
CA ASN A 82 5.41 -25.18 -1.06
C ASN A 82 5.63 -24.74 -2.51
N GLY A 83 6.05 -23.49 -2.69
CA GLY A 83 6.27 -22.91 -4.00
C GLY A 83 6.35 -21.39 -4.00
N PRO A 84 6.56 -20.78 -5.16
CA PRO A 84 6.55 -19.34 -5.32
C PRO A 84 5.13 -18.76 -5.15
N LEU A 85 5.06 -17.50 -4.72
CA LEU A 85 3.77 -16.81 -4.58
C LEU A 85 3.13 -16.49 -5.93
N MET A 86 3.96 -16.18 -6.94
CA MET A 86 3.57 -15.98 -8.33
C MET A 86 4.53 -16.75 -9.24
N ASP A 87 4.02 -17.24 -10.37
CA ASP A 87 4.87 -17.81 -11.42
C ASP A 87 5.79 -16.74 -12.02
N ALA A 88 7.02 -17.10 -12.32
CA ALA A 88 8.07 -16.20 -12.82
C ALA A 88 7.74 -15.49 -14.15
N ALA A 89 6.63 -15.85 -14.81
CA ALA A 89 6.19 -15.30 -16.09
C ALA A 89 5.34 -14.01 -15.97
N ALA A 90 5.00 -13.55 -14.78
CA ALA A 90 4.30 -12.28 -14.63
C ALA A 90 5.32 -11.15 -14.73
N GLY A 91 5.46 -10.58 -15.94
CA GLY A 91 6.23 -9.36 -16.20
C GLY A 91 5.83 -8.23 -15.26
N ALA A 92 6.63 -7.15 -15.20
CA ALA A 92 6.30 -5.98 -14.42
C ALA A 92 4.86 -5.54 -14.71
N PRO A 93 4.00 -5.35 -13.69
CA PRO A 93 2.60 -5.03 -13.91
C PRO A 93 2.48 -3.70 -14.65
N ASP A 94 1.59 -3.66 -15.66
CA ASP A 94 1.24 -2.40 -16.33
C ASP A 94 0.56 -1.48 -15.29
N PRO A 95 1.11 -0.27 -15.03
CA PRO A 95 0.55 0.66 -14.07
C PRO A 95 -0.92 1.04 -14.37
N LYS A 96 -1.31 1.08 -15.64
CA LYS A 96 -2.70 1.36 -16.06
C LYS A 96 -3.62 0.19 -15.66
N GLN A 97 -3.17 -1.05 -15.86
CA GLN A 97 -3.92 -2.23 -15.46
C GLN A 97 -4.05 -2.32 -13.92
N ALA A 98 -2.96 -2.07 -13.19
CA ALA A 98 -2.98 -2.05 -11.73
C ALA A 98 -3.95 -1.00 -11.20
N LEU A 99 -3.94 0.21 -11.75
CA LEU A 99 -4.87 1.27 -11.39
C LEU A 99 -6.33 0.90 -11.68
N SER A 100 -6.63 0.26 -12.81
CA SER A 100 -7.99 -0.19 -13.14
C SER A 100 -8.52 -1.26 -12.17
N VAL A 101 -7.66 -2.18 -11.74
CA VAL A 101 -7.99 -3.21 -10.73
C VAL A 101 -8.31 -2.56 -9.39
N LEU A 102 -7.52 -1.56 -8.97
CA LEU A 102 -7.77 -0.83 -7.72
C LEU A 102 -9.10 -0.05 -7.75
N ILE A 103 -9.41 0.59 -8.87
CA ILE A 103 -10.69 1.29 -9.05
C ILE A 103 -11.86 0.31 -8.95
N ALA A 104 -11.79 -0.84 -9.63
CA ALA A 104 -12.81 -1.86 -9.57
C ALA A 104 -12.98 -2.44 -8.15
N SER A 105 -11.87 -2.67 -7.44
CA SER A 105 -11.89 -3.14 -6.04
C SER A 105 -12.54 -2.13 -5.09
N ARG A 106 -12.30 -0.84 -5.31
CA ARG A 106 -12.95 0.23 -4.56
C ARG A 106 -14.47 0.22 -4.80
N ASP A 107 -14.89 0.19 -6.06
CA ASP A 107 -16.31 0.24 -6.42
C ASP A 107 -17.06 -0.99 -5.88
N ALA A 108 -16.45 -2.17 -5.90
CA ALA A 108 -16.99 -3.39 -5.31
C ALA A 108 -17.18 -3.25 -3.78
N ARG A 109 -16.22 -2.62 -3.08
CA ARG A 109 -16.30 -2.43 -1.61
C ARG A 109 -17.31 -1.38 -1.22
N THR A 110 -17.40 -0.28 -1.95
CA THR A 110 -18.44 0.75 -1.72
C THR A 110 -19.84 0.23 -1.96
N SER A 111 -20.03 -0.71 -2.88
CA SER A 111 -21.33 -1.35 -3.12
C SER A 111 -21.67 -2.43 -2.10
N SER A 112 -20.68 -3.12 -1.51
CA SER A 112 -20.90 -4.19 -0.53
C SER A 112 -21.11 -3.68 0.89
N ILE A 113 -20.55 -2.54 1.24
CA ILE A 113 -20.90 -1.80 2.45
C ILE A 113 -22.24 -1.16 2.14
N GLY A 114 -23.31 -1.93 2.35
CA GLY A 114 -24.68 -1.53 2.07
C GLY A 114 -24.89 -0.08 2.44
N VAL A 115 -25.46 0.67 1.52
CA VAL A 115 -25.78 2.09 1.62
C VAL A 115 -26.31 2.39 3.02
N VAL A 116 -25.42 2.70 3.95
CA VAL A 116 -25.82 3.45 5.13
C VAL A 116 -26.26 4.77 4.55
N ARG A 117 -27.54 5.00 4.55
CA ARG A 117 -28.21 6.23 4.14
C ARG A 117 -27.69 7.39 5.01
N SER A 118 -26.51 7.84 4.74
CA SER A 118 -26.09 9.18 5.07
C SER A 118 -26.09 9.94 3.76
N GLY A 119 -27.15 10.70 3.53
CA GLY A 119 -27.35 11.54 2.36
C GLY A 119 -26.42 12.75 2.27
N ALA A 120 -25.20 12.60 2.75
CA ALA A 120 -24.11 13.53 2.52
C ALA A 120 -23.15 12.86 1.53
N GLY A 121 -23.06 13.39 0.32
CA GLY A 121 -22.09 12.96 -0.69
C GLY A 121 -20.70 12.76 -0.06
N SER A 122 -19.92 11.81 -0.55
CA SER A 122 -18.59 11.55 -0.05
C SER A 122 -17.77 12.84 -0.12
N VAL A 123 -17.51 13.48 1.02
CA VAL A 123 -16.64 14.65 1.07
C VAL A 123 -15.24 14.19 0.74
N LYS A 124 -14.69 14.75 -0.35
CA LYS A 124 -13.36 14.41 -0.83
C LYS A 124 -12.32 14.96 0.13
N LEU A 125 -11.44 14.11 0.62
CA LEU A 125 -10.30 14.55 1.44
C LEU A 125 -9.32 15.38 0.59
N PRO A 126 -8.92 16.57 1.05
CA PRO A 126 -7.91 17.38 0.36
C PRO A 126 -6.53 16.72 0.31
N SER A 127 -6.25 15.85 1.26
CA SER A 127 -5.02 15.06 1.33
C SER A 127 -5.31 13.69 1.95
N PRO A 128 -4.65 12.61 1.49
CA PRO A 128 -4.83 11.27 2.04
C PRO A 128 -4.37 11.12 3.50
N TRP A 129 -3.60 12.07 4.00
CA TRP A 129 -3.03 12.04 5.35
C TRP A 129 -3.91 12.72 6.40
N LEU A 130 -5.07 13.23 6.00
CA LEU A 130 -6.02 13.88 6.88
C LEU A 130 -7.00 12.88 7.50
N VAL A 131 -7.35 13.13 8.74
CA VAL A 131 -8.34 12.35 9.50
C VAL A 131 -9.63 13.17 9.58
N ASP A 132 -10.61 12.82 8.75
CA ASP A 132 -11.96 13.39 8.85
C ASP A 132 -12.58 12.98 10.19
N VAL A 133 -12.76 13.94 11.07
CA VAL A 133 -13.31 13.73 12.42
C VAL A 133 -14.83 13.88 12.46
N THR A 134 -15.47 14.25 11.37
CA THR A 134 -16.92 14.41 11.28
C THR A 134 -17.65 13.12 10.91
N ARG A 135 -16.93 12.03 10.64
CA ARG A 135 -17.48 10.75 10.21
C ARG A 135 -16.80 9.56 10.87
N PRO A 136 -17.56 8.52 11.23
CA PRO A 136 -17.00 7.29 11.77
C PRO A 136 -16.18 6.53 10.74
N GLY A 137 -15.40 5.58 11.19
CA GLY A 137 -14.76 4.56 10.35
C GLY A 137 -13.26 4.48 10.51
N GLN A 138 -12.67 3.68 9.60
CA GLN A 138 -11.26 3.36 9.61
C GLN A 138 -10.42 4.46 8.96
N ARG A 139 -9.28 4.77 9.60
CA ARG A 139 -8.25 5.68 9.08
C ARG A 139 -6.88 5.00 9.11
N CYS A 140 -6.05 5.34 8.15
CA CYS A 140 -4.70 4.83 8.03
C CYS A 140 -3.69 5.95 8.32
N LEU A 141 -2.72 5.68 9.19
CA LEU A 141 -1.66 6.61 9.56
C LEU A 141 -0.31 5.97 9.26
N GLN A 142 0.64 6.76 8.82
CA GLN A 142 2.03 6.31 8.74
C GLN A 142 2.54 5.99 10.14
N GLU A 143 3.31 4.93 10.26
CA GLU A 143 3.86 4.50 11.55
C GLU A 143 4.68 5.60 12.22
N GLY A 144 4.28 6.00 13.42
CA GLY A 144 4.92 7.06 14.20
C GLY A 144 4.44 8.48 13.89
N GLU A 145 3.56 8.66 12.91
CA GLU A 145 3.01 9.98 12.59
C GLU A 145 1.86 10.36 13.51
N VAL A 146 1.77 11.65 13.80
CA VAL A 146 0.69 12.23 14.59
C VAL A 146 -0.47 12.59 13.68
N PRO A 147 -1.73 12.20 14.01
CA PRO A 147 -2.89 12.51 13.20
C PRO A 147 -3.06 14.01 12.98
N VAL A 148 -3.35 14.40 11.74
CA VAL A 148 -3.86 15.72 11.41
C VAL A 148 -5.36 15.61 11.22
N MET A 149 -6.11 16.09 12.19
CA MET A 149 -7.57 16.11 12.17
C MET A 149 -8.05 17.13 11.13
N TRP A 150 -9.14 16.81 10.46
CA TRP A 150 -9.72 17.63 9.42
C TRP A 150 -11.26 17.65 9.51
N ARG A 151 -11.84 18.79 9.13
CA ARG A 151 -13.28 18.98 8.94
C ARG A 151 -13.58 19.68 7.63
N PRO A 152 -14.67 19.34 6.91
CA PRO A 152 -15.04 19.98 5.65
C PRO A 152 -15.53 21.43 5.83
N GLU A 153 -16.31 21.70 6.86
CA GLU A 153 -16.92 23.00 7.14
C GLU A 153 -16.08 23.72 8.21
N SER A 154 -15.43 24.81 7.81
CA SER A 154 -14.49 25.53 8.67
C SER A 154 -14.89 26.96 9.01
N GLU A 155 -16.02 27.46 8.48
CA GLU A 155 -16.43 28.86 8.62
C GLU A 155 -16.70 29.24 10.09
N GLN A 156 -17.16 28.29 10.91
CA GLN A 156 -17.50 28.53 12.30
C GLN A 156 -16.51 27.89 13.27
N ALA A 157 -16.34 28.53 14.42
CA ALA A 157 -15.68 27.91 15.55
C ALA A 157 -16.55 26.77 16.09
N LEU A 158 -15.94 25.62 16.41
CA LEU A 158 -16.68 24.43 16.82
C LEU A 158 -15.91 23.67 17.91
N PRO A 159 -16.49 23.48 19.11
CA PRO A 159 -15.91 22.64 20.14
C PRO A 159 -16.07 21.16 19.76
N PHE A 160 -15.10 20.33 20.15
CA PHE A 160 -15.23 18.88 20.07
C PHE A 160 -14.41 18.20 21.17
N VAL A 161 -14.77 16.97 21.48
CA VAL A 161 -14.15 16.20 22.55
C VAL A 161 -13.71 14.86 21.99
N ILE A 162 -12.51 14.43 22.36
CA ILE A 162 -12.00 13.09 22.06
C ILE A 162 -11.97 12.29 23.35
N PHE A 163 -12.47 11.05 23.28
CA PHE A 163 -12.34 10.06 24.35
C PHE A 163 -11.50 8.87 23.86
N ALA A 164 -10.77 8.25 24.78
CA ALA A 164 -10.30 6.90 24.59
C ALA A 164 -11.50 5.95 24.42
N ALA A 165 -11.34 4.86 23.67
CA ALA A 165 -12.43 3.91 23.42
C ALA A 165 -13.03 3.32 24.70
N ASP A 166 -12.22 3.14 25.74
CA ASP A 166 -12.61 2.68 27.08
C ASP A 166 -13.06 3.80 28.03
N ARG A 167 -13.13 5.05 27.53
CA ARG A 167 -13.45 6.26 28.28
C ARG A 167 -12.46 6.63 29.39
N SER A 168 -11.32 6.00 29.49
CA SER A 168 -10.27 6.29 30.48
C SER A 168 -9.58 7.64 30.26
N GLY A 169 -9.65 8.17 29.04
CA GLY A 169 -9.06 9.45 28.65
C GLY A 169 -10.06 10.36 27.97
N ARG A 170 -9.96 11.67 28.28
CA ARG A 170 -10.73 12.75 27.64
C ARG A 170 -9.79 13.90 27.27
N ALA A 171 -10.03 14.52 26.12
CA ALA A 171 -9.37 15.75 25.70
C ALA A 171 -10.37 16.66 24.99
N ASP A 172 -10.43 17.92 25.41
CA ASP A 172 -11.32 18.93 24.88
C ASP A 172 -10.52 19.81 23.90
N PHE A 173 -11.13 20.08 22.74
CA PHE A 173 -10.56 20.86 21.65
C PHE A 173 -11.52 21.93 21.17
N GLN A 174 -10.96 22.96 20.53
CA GLN A 174 -11.72 24.05 19.93
C GLN A 174 -11.17 24.35 18.53
N TRP A 175 -11.98 24.10 17.50
CA TRP A 175 -11.73 24.64 16.18
C TRP A 175 -11.96 26.14 16.18
N LYS A 176 -11.03 26.88 15.62
CA LYS A 176 -11.24 28.32 15.34
C LYS A 176 -12.02 28.45 14.01
N ALA A 177 -12.72 29.57 13.86
CA ALA A 177 -13.32 29.91 12.57
C ALA A 177 -12.23 30.03 11.48
N GLY A 178 -12.47 29.45 10.32
CA GLY A 178 -11.51 29.38 9.21
C GLY A 178 -10.49 28.23 9.31
N GLU A 179 -10.43 27.50 10.42
CA GLU A 179 -9.47 26.44 10.66
C GLU A 179 -10.05 25.07 10.26
N ALA A 180 -9.60 24.53 9.12
CA ALA A 180 -10.06 23.23 8.63
C ALA A 180 -9.18 22.06 9.11
N GLN A 181 -7.94 22.31 9.55
CA GLN A 181 -6.97 21.29 9.95
C GLN A 181 -6.42 21.60 11.33
N MET A 182 -6.22 20.57 12.14
CA MET A 182 -5.62 20.66 13.45
C MET A 182 -4.73 19.45 13.70
N ARG A 183 -3.45 19.68 13.97
CA ARG A 183 -2.56 18.60 14.41
C ARG A 183 -2.92 18.19 15.84
N MET A 184 -3.14 16.91 16.05
CA MET A 184 -3.41 16.38 17.39
C MET A 184 -2.15 16.59 18.26
N PRO A 185 -2.26 17.22 19.44
CA PRO A 185 -1.13 17.30 20.34
C PRO A 185 -0.74 15.91 20.87
N PRO A 186 0.52 15.69 21.24
CA PRO A 186 0.96 14.42 21.81
C PRO A 186 0.35 14.23 23.20
N LEU A 187 -0.76 13.55 23.27
CA LEU A 187 -1.45 13.22 24.52
C LEU A 187 -1.02 11.83 24.99
N SER A 188 -0.32 11.76 26.12
CA SER A 188 0.17 10.48 26.67
C SER A 188 -0.96 9.46 26.90
N ARG A 189 -2.17 9.94 27.23
CA ARG A 189 -3.35 9.10 27.43
C ARG A 189 -3.90 8.45 26.16
N PHE A 190 -3.40 8.86 24.98
CA PHE A 190 -3.84 8.35 23.69
C PHE A 190 -2.71 7.63 22.92
N GLN A 191 -1.57 7.42 23.56
CA GLN A 191 -0.48 6.64 22.96
C GLN A 191 -0.90 5.17 22.84
N GLY A 192 -0.68 4.61 21.65
CA GLY A 192 -1.02 3.20 21.36
C GLY A 192 -2.51 2.92 21.15
N MET A 193 -3.37 3.92 21.17
CA MET A 193 -4.79 3.73 20.86
C MET A 193 -5.00 3.37 19.40
N THR A 194 -5.80 2.35 19.21
CA THR A 194 -6.27 1.94 17.87
C THR A 194 -7.67 2.48 17.55
N THR A 195 -8.36 3.05 18.54
CA THR A 195 -9.71 3.63 18.39
C THR A 195 -9.87 4.81 19.31
N MET A 196 -10.49 5.87 18.82
CA MET A 196 -10.95 7.02 19.58
C MET A 196 -12.44 7.28 19.32
N LEU A 197 -13.14 7.84 20.29
CA LEU A 197 -14.50 8.36 20.14
C LEU A 197 -14.40 9.88 20.02
N VAL A 198 -14.96 10.44 18.96
CA VAL A 198 -15.00 11.88 18.72
C VAL A 198 -16.43 12.37 18.88
N ASN A 199 -16.66 13.28 19.81
CA ASN A 199 -17.93 13.97 19.97
C ASN A 199 -17.80 15.37 19.37
N ILE A 200 -18.48 15.60 18.27
CA ILE A 200 -18.50 16.84 17.51
C ILE A 200 -19.92 17.11 17.03
N ASP A 201 -20.39 18.36 17.13
CA ASP A 201 -21.76 18.76 16.76
C ASP A 201 -22.83 17.83 17.38
N GLN A 202 -22.70 17.53 18.66
CA GLN A 202 -23.58 16.64 19.42
C GLN A 202 -23.68 15.19 18.90
N GLN A 203 -22.80 14.81 17.97
CA GLN A 203 -22.72 13.46 17.44
C GLN A 203 -21.42 12.79 17.89
N GLU A 204 -21.53 11.54 18.32
CA GLU A 204 -20.37 10.74 18.69
C GLU A 204 -20.01 9.75 17.55
N HIS A 205 -18.75 9.78 17.14
CA HIS A 205 -18.21 8.91 16.09
C HIS A 205 -17.06 8.07 16.62
N ALA A 206 -17.04 6.80 16.27
CA ALA A 206 -15.88 5.95 16.49
C ALA A 206 -14.93 6.03 15.27
N ILE A 207 -13.69 6.40 15.53
CA ILE A 207 -12.61 6.44 14.52
C ILE A 207 -11.55 5.44 14.94
N SER A 208 -11.29 4.46 14.10
CA SER A 208 -10.26 3.45 14.32
C SER A 208 -9.04 3.69 13.41
N PHE A 209 -7.87 3.28 13.87
CA PHE A 209 -6.61 3.51 13.18
C PHE A 209 -5.90 2.21 12.82
N SER A 210 -5.33 2.16 11.62
CA SER A 210 -4.36 1.17 11.21
C SER A 210 -3.04 1.86 10.87
N ALA A 211 -1.94 1.40 11.47
CA ALA A 211 -0.62 1.90 11.14
C ALA A 211 -0.16 1.30 9.80
N ILE A 212 0.22 2.17 8.87
CA ILE A 212 0.79 1.77 7.57
C ILE A 212 2.22 1.30 7.82
N PRO A 213 2.56 0.05 7.47
CA PRO A 213 3.92 -0.44 7.63
C PRO A 213 4.92 0.34 6.75
N LYS A 214 6.13 0.57 7.25
CA LYS A 214 7.20 1.28 6.52
C LYS A 214 7.59 0.63 5.18
N ALA A 215 7.36 -0.67 5.04
CA ALA A 215 7.62 -1.39 3.79
C ALA A 215 6.61 -1.07 2.68
N VAL A 216 5.52 -0.35 2.98
CA VAL A 216 4.49 0.04 2.02
C VAL A 216 4.84 1.42 1.47
N ASP A 217 5.78 1.47 0.53
CA ASP A 217 6.27 2.69 -0.12
C ASP A 217 5.74 2.90 -1.55
N ASN A 218 5.32 1.80 -2.21
CA ASN A 218 4.74 1.87 -3.55
C ASN A 218 3.29 2.38 -3.50
N PRO A 219 2.92 3.44 -4.25
CA PRO A 219 1.58 4.02 -4.21
C PRO A 219 0.45 3.03 -4.54
N ILE A 220 0.66 2.08 -5.46
CA ILE A 220 -0.32 1.07 -5.84
C ILE A 220 -0.55 0.10 -4.67
N VAL A 221 0.54 -0.36 -4.06
CA VAL A 221 0.49 -1.25 -2.89
C VAL A 221 -0.15 -0.53 -1.71
N LEU A 222 0.16 0.77 -1.52
CA LEU A 222 -0.41 1.59 -0.47
C LEU A 222 -1.94 1.72 -0.61
N VAL A 223 -2.43 2.03 -1.82
CA VAL A 223 -3.88 2.08 -2.07
C VAL A 223 -4.54 0.73 -1.81
N ALA A 224 -3.97 -0.36 -2.33
CA ALA A 224 -4.49 -1.70 -2.10
C ALA A 224 -4.54 -2.05 -0.61
N TRP A 225 -3.48 -1.71 0.13
CA TRP A 225 -3.40 -1.90 1.58
C TRP A 225 -4.47 -1.08 2.32
N MET A 226 -4.63 0.20 1.96
CA MET A 226 -5.67 1.07 2.55
C MET A 226 -7.08 0.54 2.29
N LEU A 227 -7.36 0.04 1.07
CA LEU A 227 -8.64 -0.57 0.73
C LEU A 227 -8.90 -1.83 1.57
N GLU A 228 -7.90 -2.69 1.74
CA GLU A 228 -8.01 -3.88 2.59
C GLU A 228 -8.27 -3.53 4.06
N LYS A 229 -7.68 -2.46 4.56
CA LYS A 229 -7.89 -1.99 5.93
C LYS A 229 -9.16 -1.18 6.12
N GLY A 230 -9.87 -0.84 5.04
CA GLY A 230 -11.10 -0.05 5.09
C GLY A 230 -10.90 1.46 5.16
N CYS A 231 -9.69 1.96 4.89
CA CYS A 231 -9.37 3.39 4.84
C CYS A 231 -9.81 4.02 3.51
N ILE A 232 -11.08 3.81 3.13
CA ILE A 232 -11.61 4.14 1.80
C ILE A 232 -11.40 5.61 1.40
N PRO A 233 -11.75 6.62 2.23
CA PRO A 233 -11.59 8.02 1.82
C PRO A 233 -10.14 8.41 1.52
N GLN A 234 -9.18 7.83 2.25
CA GLN A 234 -7.76 8.08 2.05
C GLN A 234 -7.22 7.38 0.81
N ALA A 235 -7.64 6.13 0.57
CA ALA A 235 -7.34 5.42 -0.68
C ALA A 235 -7.87 6.17 -1.89
N ASP A 236 -9.10 6.71 -1.82
CA ASP A 236 -9.72 7.52 -2.87
C ASP A 236 -8.90 8.79 -3.18
N ALA A 237 -8.41 9.46 -2.15
CA ALA A 237 -7.59 10.66 -2.33
C ALA A 237 -6.28 10.35 -3.08
N ILE A 238 -5.64 9.20 -2.79
CA ILE A 238 -4.44 8.76 -3.52
C ILE A 238 -4.80 8.39 -4.97
N LEU A 239 -5.84 7.59 -5.19
CA LEU A 239 -6.28 7.21 -6.53
C LEU A 239 -6.56 8.41 -7.42
N GLU A 240 -7.19 9.44 -6.87
CA GLU A 240 -7.47 10.66 -7.58
C GLU A 240 -6.21 11.44 -7.95
N SER A 241 -5.24 11.49 -7.03
CA SER A 241 -3.94 12.12 -7.32
C SER A 241 -3.19 11.39 -8.44
N MET A 242 -3.24 10.05 -8.44
CA MET A 242 -2.64 9.23 -9.50
C MET A 242 -3.32 9.44 -10.87
N ARG A 243 -4.67 9.55 -10.91
CA ARG A 243 -5.41 9.87 -12.14
C ARG A 243 -5.03 11.24 -12.69
N SER A 244 -4.98 12.23 -11.81
CA SER A 244 -4.63 13.61 -12.19
C SER A 244 -3.21 13.68 -12.75
N ALA A 245 -2.26 12.96 -12.17
CA ALA A 245 -0.89 12.88 -12.67
C ALA A 245 -0.80 12.16 -14.03
N ALA A 246 -1.57 11.10 -14.25
CA ALA A 246 -1.61 10.36 -15.52
C ALA A 246 -2.13 11.27 -16.66
N VAL A 247 -3.23 11.99 -16.42
CA VAL A 247 -3.80 12.93 -17.41
C VAL A 247 -2.85 14.09 -17.74
N ALA A 248 -2.10 14.58 -16.74
CA ALA A 248 -1.10 15.64 -16.96
C ALA A 248 0.06 15.18 -17.84
N ASN A 249 0.47 13.90 -17.74
CA ASN A 249 1.54 13.33 -18.55
C ASN A 249 1.12 12.99 -19.99
N GLU A 250 -0.17 12.75 -20.26
CA GLU A 250 -0.68 12.50 -21.62
C GLU A 250 -0.79 13.79 -22.46
N LYS A 251 -0.76 14.97 -21.82
CA LYS A 251 -0.86 16.29 -22.50
C LYS A 251 0.51 16.89 -22.84
N LYS A 252 1.61 16.25 -22.49
CA LYS A 252 2.97 16.66 -22.83
C LYS A 252 3.54 15.85 -23.98
#